data_2857218fee778321d66f22041a8bfde5
#
_entry.id   2857218fee778321d66f22041a8bfde5
#
_cell.length_a   1.000
_cell.length_b   1.000
_cell.length_c   1.000
_cell.angle_alpha   90.00
_cell.angle_beta   90.00
_cell.angle_gamma   90.00
#
_symmetry.space_group_name_H-M   'P 1'
#
loop_
_entity.id
_entity.type
_entity.pdbx_description
1 polymer ?
#
loop_
_entity_poly.entity_id
_entity_poly.type
_entity_poly.pdbx_seq_one_letter_code
_entity_poly.pdbx_strand_id
1 'polypeptide(L)'
;MYLGVLSAFWSMAYIAVSRILNGFADEGKNKLLLMFALISLSASYICLGTMNYITAMLSYIMHAIAFASMNLAISVTMLENSDSDSWSRVSIIQRSLSNVSRGFILVLLAMWREVSIGYLFMLSILLNIVSILILPSITWSFERKFYRLNRNINEIGMYIKASSSVLFLDKPSIAHYIYTISWGKEARVSIYRILIAITTATAIGDYIFAVLPIILKSYMTIYSLWIAYGIASIFSAFITIALGIPSINRNIFAIAMAIARTCLLVFGLTFIRESLTLAIYIALSSLLYMFIDITLYNMFVENSAGFSTANYFIFREIGSIIGSLIGGLVLGFDTYPFLLVALVIGFSAVVVLI
;
A
#
# COMPACT_ATOMS: atom_id res chain seq x y z
N MET A 1 8.89 9.34 20.71
CA MET A 1 7.57 8.89 21.16
C MET A 1 6.41 9.60 20.43
N TYR A 2 6.31 10.94 20.43
CA TYR A 2 5.19 11.68 19.80
C TYR A 2 4.93 11.31 18.32
N LEU A 3 5.96 11.21 17.48
CA LEU A 3 5.83 10.84 16.07
C LEU A 3 5.25 9.42 15.88
N GLY A 4 5.67 8.46 16.71
CA GLY A 4 5.11 7.10 16.66
C GLY A 4 3.64 7.06 17.05
N VAL A 5 3.25 7.84 18.07
CA VAL A 5 1.86 7.97 18.50
C VAL A 5 1.01 8.64 17.40
N LEU A 6 1.53 9.71 16.77
CA LEU A 6 0.85 10.40 15.68
C LEU A 6 0.63 9.49 14.47
N SER A 7 1.64 8.70 14.10
CA SER A 7 1.54 7.68 13.05
C SER A 7 0.51 6.61 13.40
N ALA A 8 0.49 6.14 14.65
CA ALA A 8 -0.50 5.15 15.10
C ALA A 8 -1.94 5.70 15.01
N PHE A 9 -2.17 6.95 15.41
CA PHE A 9 -3.48 7.60 15.26
C PHE A 9 -3.91 7.72 13.80
N TRP A 10 -2.97 8.04 12.91
CA TRP A 10 -3.23 8.07 11.47
C TRP A 10 -3.70 6.71 10.98
N SER A 11 -2.97 5.65 11.30
CA SER A 11 -3.32 4.30 10.86
C SER A 11 -4.61 3.77 11.50
N MET A 12 -4.89 4.12 12.78
CA MET A 12 -6.17 3.78 13.42
C MET A 12 -7.35 4.44 12.70
N ALA A 13 -7.24 5.74 12.39
CA ALA A 13 -8.26 6.45 11.63
C ALA A 13 -8.45 5.85 10.24
N TYR A 14 -7.35 5.49 9.55
CA TYR A 14 -7.38 4.82 8.26
C TYR A 14 -8.15 3.49 8.32
N ILE A 15 -7.86 2.64 9.32
CA ILE A 15 -8.54 1.35 9.52
C ILE A 15 -10.04 1.54 9.76
N ALA A 16 -10.40 2.46 10.67
CA ALA A 16 -11.79 2.74 11.01
C ALA A 16 -12.58 3.17 9.77
N VAL A 17 -12.03 4.13 9.01
CA VAL A 17 -12.66 4.66 7.80
C VAL A 17 -12.73 3.60 6.70
N SER A 18 -11.66 2.81 6.49
CA SER A 18 -11.67 1.71 5.52
C SER A 18 -12.78 0.71 5.79
N ARG A 19 -13.04 0.39 7.06
CA ARG A 19 -14.16 -0.49 7.46
C ARG A 19 -15.52 0.13 7.18
N ILE A 20 -15.71 1.39 7.58
CA ILE A 20 -16.99 2.10 7.41
C ILE A 20 -17.32 2.28 5.93
N LEU A 21 -16.32 2.64 5.13
CA LEU A 21 -16.51 2.95 3.71
C LEU A 21 -16.45 1.73 2.79
N ASN A 22 -16.10 0.55 3.29
CA ASN A 22 -16.04 -0.66 2.47
C ASN A 22 -17.37 -0.95 1.76
N GLY A 23 -18.51 -0.79 2.45
CA GLY A 23 -19.83 -0.97 1.85
C GLY A 23 -20.08 -0.04 0.66
N PHE A 24 -19.67 1.24 0.77
CA PHE A 24 -19.78 2.20 -0.35
C PHE A 24 -18.88 1.83 -1.52
N ALA A 25 -17.70 1.29 -1.24
CA ALA A 25 -16.80 0.80 -2.27
C ALA A 25 -17.39 -0.42 -2.98
N ASP A 26 -17.92 -1.36 -2.22
CA ASP A 26 -18.57 -2.57 -2.75
C ASP A 26 -19.84 -2.24 -3.57
N GLU A 27 -20.56 -1.14 -3.24
CA GLU A 27 -21.67 -0.62 -4.03
C GLU A 27 -21.24 0.15 -5.29
N GLY A 28 -19.93 0.36 -5.52
CA GLY A 28 -19.42 1.08 -6.67
C GLY A 28 -19.60 2.60 -6.62
N LYS A 29 -19.77 3.18 -5.42
CA LYS A 29 -19.93 4.64 -5.22
C LYS A 29 -18.58 5.37 -5.26
N ASN A 30 -17.72 5.05 -6.24
CA ASN A 30 -16.34 5.52 -6.31
C ASN A 30 -16.22 7.05 -6.42
N LYS A 31 -17.14 7.70 -7.16
CA LYS A 31 -17.16 9.17 -7.25
C LYS A 31 -17.38 9.82 -5.89
N LEU A 32 -18.35 9.29 -5.10
CA LEU A 32 -18.63 9.81 -3.76
C LEU A 32 -17.42 9.63 -2.84
N LEU A 33 -16.74 8.47 -2.90
CA LEU A 33 -15.52 8.22 -2.12
C LEU A 33 -14.39 9.17 -2.51
N LEU A 34 -14.19 9.45 -3.81
CA LEU A 34 -13.18 10.40 -4.28
C LEU A 34 -13.50 11.85 -3.85
N MET A 35 -14.77 12.26 -3.95
CA MET A 35 -15.19 13.58 -3.45
C MET A 35 -14.93 13.71 -1.94
N PHE A 36 -15.30 12.69 -1.18
CA PHE A 36 -15.06 12.66 0.26
C PHE A 36 -13.56 12.71 0.60
N ALA A 37 -12.72 12.00 -0.18
CA ALA A 37 -11.27 12.06 -0.05
C ALA A 37 -10.72 13.47 -0.27
N LEU A 38 -11.13 14.15 -1.35
CA LEU A 38 -10.64 15.50 -1.69
C LEU A 38 -11.10 16.56 -0.68
N ILE A 39 -12.34 16.45 -0.18
CA ILE A 39 -12.84 17.34 0.88
C ILE A 39 -12.06 17.13 2.18
N SER A 40 -11.85 15.89 2.59
CA SER A 40 -11.07 15.55 3.80
C SER A 40 -9.62 16.01 3.69
N LEU A 41 -9.02 15.89 2.50
CA LEU A 41 -7.66 16.37 2.24
C LEU A 41 -7.57 17.90 2.35
N SER A 42 -8.56 18.61 1.80
CA SER A 42 -8.64 20.07 1.94
C SER A 42 -8.79 20.51 3.40
N ALA A 43 -9.62 19.82 4.18
CA ALA A 43 -9.77 20.04 5.61
C ALA A 43 -8.44 19.80 6.37
N SER A 44 -7.68 18.77 5.99
CA SER A 44 -6.35 18.50 6.53
C SER A 44 -5.41 19.71 6.35
N TYR A 45 -5.36 20.30 5.17
CA TYR A 45 -4.50 21.47 4.92
C TYR A 45 -4.94 22.71 5.70
N ILE A 46 -6.23 22.94 5.86
CA ILE A 46 -6.77 24.04 6.69
C ILE A 46 -6.30 23.85 8.15
N CYS A 47 -6.41 22.63 8.69
CA CYS A 47 -5.95 22.32 10.05
C CYS A 47 -4.44 22.54 10.22
N LEU A 48 -3.63 22.22 9.21
CA LEU A 48 -2.18 22.47 9.25
C LEU A 48 -1.83 23.96 9.26
N GLY A 49 -2.68 24.81 8.70
CA GLY A 49 -2.46 26.26 8.67
C GLY A 49 -2.39 26.93 10.05
N THR A 50 -2.97 26.31 11.08
CA THR A 50 -2.99 26.83 12.45
C THR A 50 -1.85 26.34 13.35
N MET A 51 -1.10 25.33 12.91
CA MET A 51 0.15 24.79 13.50
C MET A 51 0.20 24.65 15.03
N ASN A 52 -0.82 24.06 15.64
CA ASN A 52 -0.77 23.63 17.03
C ASN A 52 -0.86 22.10 17.16
N TYR A 53 -0.59 21.56 18.34
CA TYR A 53 -0.56 20.09 18.56
C TYR A 53 -1.90 19.42 18.26
N ILE A 54 -3.03 20.06 18.57
CA ILE A 54 -4.38 19.52 18.37
C ILE A 54 -4.73 19.55 16.87
N THR A 55 -4.47 20.67 16.19
CA THR A 55 -4.75 20.81 14.76
C THR A 55 -3.83 19.95 13.92
N ALA A 56 -2.58 19.72 14.33
CA ALA A 56 -1.69 18.77 13.71
C ALA A 56 -2.25 17.34 13.80
N MET A 57 -2.72 16.91 14.97
CA MET A 57 -3.36 15.61 15.15
C MET A 57 -4.64 15.48 14.30
N LEU A 58 -5.48 16.51 14.29
CA LEU A 58 -6.71 16.54 13.49
C LEU A 58 -6.39 16.46 11.99
N SER A 59 -5.36 17.18 11.54
CA SER A 59 -4.88 17.12 10.17
C SER A 59 -4.43 15.70 9.78
N TYR A 60 -3.70 15.00 10.64
CA TYR A 60 -3.31 13.61 10.40
C TYR A 60 -4.52 12.68 10.27
N ILE A 61 -5.54 12.86 11.11
CA ILE A 61 -6.78 12.09 11.02
C ILE A 61 -7.51 12.38 9.70
N MET A 62 -7.67 13.66 9.32
CA MET A 62 -8.31 14.04 8.06
C MET A 62 -7.54 13.52 6.84
N HIS A 63 -6.22 13.54 6.89
CA HIS A 63 -5.36 12.97 5.85
C HIS A 63 -5.53 11.43 5.75
N ALA A 64 -5.64 10.73 6.89
CA ALA A 64 -5.91 9.30 6.92
C ALA A 64 -7.27 8.96 6.29
N ILE A 65 -8.31 9.74 6.61
CA ILE A 65 -9.65 9.62 6.01
C ILE A 65 -9.58 9.79 4.49
N ALA A 66 -8.88 10.81 4.02
CA ALA A 66 -8.70 11.08 2.60
C ALA A 66 -8.01 9.91 1.89
N PHE A 67 -6.93 9.41 2.47
CA PHE A 67 -6.13 8.32 1.88
C PHE A 67 -6.89 7.00 1.86
N ALA A 68 -7.62 6.65 2.92
CA ALA A 68 -8.46 5.46 2.98
C ALA A 68 -9.55 5.48 1.90
N SER A 69 -10.25 6.61 1.80
CA SER A 69 -11.32 6.79 0.81
C SER A 69 -10.80 6.72 -0.62
N MET A 70 -9.65 7.35 -0.90
CA MET A 70 -9.02 7.36 -2.21
C MET A 70 -8.53 5.96 -2.60
N ASN A 71 -7.85 5.25 -1.70
CA ASN A 71 -7.34 3.91 -1.97
C ASN A 71 -8.47 2.92 -2.27
N LEU A 72 -9.57 2.97 -1.51
CA LEU A 72 -10.75 2.14 -1.77
C LEU A 72 -11.35 2.47 -3.14
N ALA A 73 -11.58 3.74 -3.44
CA ALA A 73 -12.17 4.16 -4.71
C ALA A 73 -11.32 3.73 -5.91
N ILE A 74 -10.02 3.97 -5.86
CA ILE A 74 -9.10 3.63 -6.94
C ILE A 74 -9.01 2.12 -7.12
N SER A 75 -8.84 1.36 -6.03
CA SER A 75 -8.72 -0.11 -6.09
C SER A 75 -9.94 -0.76 -6.71
N VAL A 76 -11.15 -0.35 -6.28
CA VAL A 76 -12.39 -0.88 -6.85
C VAL A 76 -12.56 -0.46 -8.31
N THR A 77 -12.26 0.80 -8.64
CA THR A 77 -12.32 1.27 -10.03
C THR A 77 -11.39 0.47 -10.95
N MET A 78 -10.18 0.16 -10.47
CA MET A 78 -9.23 -0.65 -11.24
C MET A 78 -9.75 -2.06 -11.47
N LEU A 79 -10.25 -2.72 -10.42
CA LEU A 79 -10.77 -4.08 -10.51
C LEU A 79 -12.01 -4.18 -11.41
N GLU A 80 -12.83 -3.12 -11.46
CA GLU A 80 -14.03 -3.08 -12.30
C GLU A 80 -13.72 -2.82 -13.77
N ASN A 81 -12.68 -2.08 -14.07
CA ASN A 81 -12.34 -1.65 -15.44
C ASN A 81 -11.18 -2.44 -16.07
N SER A 82 -10.70 -3.49 -15.41
CA SER A 82 -9.57 -4.30 -15.89
C SER A 82 -9.93 -5.77 -15.87
N ASP A 83 -9.51 -6.50 -16.88
CA ASP A 83 -9.59 -7.96 -16.89
C ASP A 83 -8.62 -8.57 -15.88
N SER A 84 -8.93 -9.77 -15.39
CA SER A 84 -8.11 -10.49 -14.40
C SER A 84 -6.63 -10.59 -14.82
N ASP A 85 -6.37 -10.78 -16.11
CA ASP A 85 -5.02 -10.94 -16.65
C ASP A 85 -4.23 -9.62 -16.68
N SER A 86 -4.94 -8.49 -16.71
CA SER A 86 -4.36 -7.14 -16.73
C SER A 86 -4.20 -6.51 -15.33
N TRP A 87 -4.79 -7.07 -14.27
CA TRP A 87 -4.75 -6.50 -12.92
C TRP A 87 -3.34 -6.20 -12.41
N SER A 88 -2.41 -7.14 -12.63
CA SER A 88 -1.01 -6.96 -12.23
C SER A 88 -0.40 -5.75 -12.91
N ARG A 89 -0.59 -5.61 -14.22
CA ARG A 89 -0.05 -4.49 -15.01
C ARG A 89 -0.66 -3.15 -14.60
N VAL A 90 -1.98 -3.11 -14.42
CA VAL A 90 -2.69 -1.89 -14.02
C VAL A 90 -2.29 -1.46 -12.61
N SER A 91 -2.11 -2.40 -11.68
CA SER A 91 -1.62 -2.13 -10.33
C SER A 91 -0.20 -1.55 -10.34
N ILE A 92 0.70 -2.08 -11.18
CA ILE A 92 2.05 -1.54 -11.35
C ILE A 92 1.99 -0.10 -11.84
N ILE A 93 1.24 0.17 -12.90
CA ILE A 93 1.12 1.52 -13.48
C ILE A 93 0.56 2.51 -12.46
N GLN A 94 -0.51 2.18 -11.78
CA GLN A 94 -1.16 3.04 -10.78
C GLN A 94 -0.21 3.41 -9.63
N ARG A 95 0.48 2.41 -9.05
CA ARG A 95 1.41 2.64 -7.94
C ARG A 95 2.65 3.41 -8.39
N SER A 96 3.15 3.12 -9.59
CA SER A 96 4.28 3.84 -10.17
C SER A 96 3.92 5.29 -10.45
N LEU A 97 2.75 5.58 -11.01
CA LEU A 97 2.29 6.94 -11.26
C LEU A 97 2.15 7.73 -9.94
N SER A 98 1.60 7.11 -8.91
CA SER A 98 1.51 7.71 -7.57
C SER A 98 2.89 8.04 -6.99
N ASN A 99 3.86 7.14 -7.13
CA ASN A 99 5.22 7.34 -6.65
C ASN A 99 5.97 8.41 -7.45
N VAL A 100 5.83 8.43 -8.78
CA VAL A 100 6.42 9.49 -9.63
C VAL A 100 5.86 10.86 -9.24
N SER A 101 4.54 10.98 -9.09
CA SER A 101 3.89 12.23 -8.70
C SER A 101 4.38 12.71 -7.33
N ARG A 102 4.42 11.82 -6.33
CA ARG A 102 4.95 12.11 -5.00
C ARG A 102 6.41 12.54 -5.05
N GLY A 103 7.23 11.79 -5.79
CA GLY A 103 8.66 12.07 -5.92
C GLY A 103 8.91 13.43 -6.59
N PHE A 104 8.19 13.74 -7.64
CA PHE A 104 8.28 15.00 -8.34
C PHE A 104 7.93 16.18 -7.42
N ILE A 105 6.82 16.09 -6.68
CA ILE A 105 6.41 17.13 -5.72
C ILE A 105 7.46 17.33 -4.64
N LEU A 106 8.02 16.25 -4.07
CA LEU A 106 9.06 16.37 -3.04
C LEU A 106 10.32 17.05 -3.55
N VAL A 107 10.77 16.74 -4.77
CA VAL A 107 11.91 17.40 -5.39
C VAL A 107 11.61 18.87 -5.64
N LEU A 108 10.44 19.20 -6.18
CA LEU A 108 10.04 20.60 -6.39
C LEU A 108 10.02 21.39 -5.08
N LEU A 109 9.43 20.84 -4.02
CA LEU A 109 9.39 21.47 -2.70
C LEU A 109 10.80 21.70 -2.12
N ALA A 110 11.70 20.75 -2.32
CA ALA A 110 13.07 20.87 -1.88
C ALA A 110 13.86 21.96 -2.64
N MET A 111 13.55 22.16 -3.91
CA MET A 111 14.15 23.22 -4.74
C MET A 111 13.56 24.60 -4.42
N TRP A 112 12.31 24.68 -4.03
CA TRP A 112 11.56 25.93 -3.84
C TRP A 112 11.56 26.34 -2.37
N ARG A 113 12.74 26.64 -1.84
CA ARG A 113 12.96 26.90 -0.40
C ARG A 113 12.26 28.15 0.16
N GLU A 114 11.99 29.14 -0.72
CA GLU A 114 11.43 30.44 -0.31
C GLU A 114 9.92 30.51 -0.34
N VAL A 115 9.24 29.46 -0.82
CA VAL A 115 7.77 29.46 -0.88
C VAL A 115 7.20 29.28 0.52
N SER A 116 6.36 30.22 0.92
CA SER A 116 5.60 30.11 2.15
C SER A 116 4.72 28.86 2.13
N ILE A 117 4.77 28.09 3.22
CA ILE A 117 3.95 26.90 3.42
C ILE A 117 2.47 27.21 3.22
N GLY A 118 2.01 28.41 3.62
CA GLY A 118 0.63 28.86 3.43
C GLY A 118 0.21 28.91 1.95
N TYR A 119 1.07 29.37 1.05
CA TYR A 119 0.78 29.34 -0.39
C TYR A 119 0.66 27.92 -0.94
N LEU A 120 1.48 27.00 -0.45
CA LEU A 120 1.40 25.58 -0.85
C LEU A 120 0.08 24.95 -0.42
N PHE A 121 -0.40 25.26 0.80
CA PHE A 121 -1.69 24.79 1.26
C PHE A 121 -2.85 25.38 0.45
N MET A 122 -2.83 26.69 0.18
CA MET A 122 -3.84 27.34 -0.66
C MET A 122 -3.88 26.72 -2.07
N LEU A 123 -2.72 26.52 -2.70
CA LEU A 123 -2.63 25.88 -4.01
C LEU A 123 -3.17 24.45 -3.97
N SER A 124 -2.86 23.67 -2.93
CA SER A 124 -3.34 22.30 -2.77
C SER A 124 -4.86 22.25 -2.60
N ILE A 125 -5.45 23.17 -1.84
CA ILE A 125 -6.90 23.29 -1.69
C ILE A 125 -7.57 23.65 -3.02
N LEU A 126 -7.00 24.61 -3.76
CA LEU A 126 -7.49 24.99 -5.08
C LEU A 126 -7.47 23.81 -6.05
N LEU A 127 -6.35 23.06 -6.10
CA LEU A 127 -6.23 21.88 -6.94
C LEU A 127 -7.25 20.78 -6.55
N ASN A 128 -7.54 20.61 -5.27
CA ASN A 128 -8.56 19.68 -4.83
C ASN A 128 -9.97 20.10 -5.27
N ILE A 129 -10.29 21.40 -5.19
CA ILE A 129 -11.57 21.94 -5.69
C ILE A 129 -11.69 21.72 -7.20
N VAL A 130 -10.66 22.04 -7.95
CA VAL A 130 -10.63 21.82 -9.41
C VAL A 130 -10.79 20.32 -9.71
N SER A 131 -10.12 19.44 -8.95
CA SER A 131 -10.25 18.00 -9.10
C SER A 131 -11.68 17.50 -8.84
N ILE A 132 -12.38 18.05 -7.86
CA ILE A 132 -13.79 17.73 -7.60
C ILE A 132 -14.68 18.09 -8.79
N LEU A 133 -14.44 19.26 -9.42
CA LEU A 133 -15.21 19.73 -10.56
C LEU A 133 -14.97 18.89 -11.83
N ILE A 134 -13.74 18.40 -12.00
CA ILE A 134 -13.34 17.58 -13.18
C ILE A 134 -13.69 16.11 -13.00
N LEU A 135 -14.00 15.66 -11.78
CA LEU A 135 -14.33 14.26 -11.52
C LEU A 135 -15.43 13.76 -12.48
N PRO A 136 -15.13 12.76 -13.32
CA PRO A 136 -16.11 12.27 -14.28
C PRO A 136 -17.35 11.75 -13.56
N SER A 137 -18.52 12.01 -14.14
CA SER A 137 -19.77 11.42 -13.66
C SER A 137 -19.74 9.93 -14.00
N ILE A 138 -19.23 9.12 -13.09
CA ILE A 138 -19.27 7.66 -13.25
C ILE A 138 -20.70 7.22 -13.00
N THR A 139 -21.52 7.25 -14.04
CA THR A 139 -22.99 7.02 -13.99
C THR A 139 -23.40 5.55 -14.09
N TRP A 140 -22.45 4.62 -14.11
CA TRP A 140 -22.68 3.23 -14.48
C TRP A 140 -22.93 2.31 -13.28
N SER A 141 -23.64 2.75 -12.25
CA SER A 141 -23.97 1.91 -11.08
C SER A 141 -24.79 0.66 -11.46
N PHE A 142 -25.58 0.72 -12.54
CA PHE A 142 -26.41 -0.39 -13.00
C PHE A 142 -25.59 -1.45 -13.74
N GLU A 143 -24.73 -1.05 -14.68
CA GLU A 143 -23.82 -1.97 -15.38
C GLU A 143 -22.85 -2.64 -14.42
N ARG A 144 -22.36 -1.91 -13.43
CA ARG A 144 -21.47 -2.47 -12.38
C ARG A 144 -22.18 -3.53 -11.55
N LYS A 145 -23.44 -3.31 -11.15
CA LYS A 145 -24.23 -4.33 -10.46
C LYS A 145 -24.45 -5.54 -11.35
N PHE A 146 -24.68 -5.33 -12.64
CA PHE A 146 -24.89 -6.40 -13.61
C PHE A 146 -23.58 -7.17 -13.86
N TYR A 147 -22.46 -6.48 -14.00
CA TYR A 147 -21.14 -7.11 -14.16
C TYR A 147 -20.74 -7.92 -12.93
N ARG A 148 -20.95 -7.41 -11.72
CA ARG A 148 -20.76 -8.15 -10.48
C ARG A 148 -21.68 -9.35 -10.36
N LEU A 149 -22.94 -9.19 -10.74
CA LEU A 149 -23.91 -10.29 -10.76
C LEU A 149 -23.47 -11.38 -11.74
N ASN A 150 -23.09 -11.00 -12.96
CA ASN A 150 -22.59 -11.93 -13.96
C ASN A 150 -21.32 -12.65 -13.52
N ARG A 151 -20.40 -11.96 -12.86
CA ARG A 151 -19.18 -12.55 -12.26
C ARG A 151 -19.54 -13.53 -11.15
N ASN A 152 -20.44 -13.16 -10.24
CA ASN A 152 -20.92 -14.05 -9.18
C ASN A 152 -21.65 -15.28 -9.75
N ILE A 153 -22.45 -15.11 -10.80
CA ILE A 153 -23.10 -16.22 -11.50
C ILE A 153 -22.07 -17.14 -12.14
N ASN A 154 -21.02 -16.60 -12.75
CA ASN A 154 -19.93 -17.40 -13.32
C ASN A 154 -19.14 -18.15 -12.25
N GLU A 155 -18.88 -17.54 -11.08
CA GLU A 155 -18.25 -18.20 -9.94
C GLU A 155 -19.15 -19.31 -9.38
N ILE A 156 -20.45 -19.04 -9.17
CA ILE A 156 -21.43 -20.04 -8.77
C ILE A 156 -21.53 -21.14 -9.83
N GLY A 157 -21.50 -20.79 -11.12
CA GLY A 157 -21.47 -21.73 -12.22
C GLY A 157 -20.21 -22.62 -12.22
N MET A 158 -19.05 -22.09 -11.83
CA MET A 158 -17.84 -22.89 -11.60
C MET A 158 -17.98 -23.82 -10.40
N TYR A 159 -18.57 -23.37 -9.29
CA TYR A 159 -18.85 -24.22 -8.12
C TYR A 159 -19.86 -25.31 -8.44
N ILE A 160 -20.92 -25.00 -9.20
CA ILE A 160 -21.91 -25.97 -9.67
C ILE A 160 -21.27 -26.99 -10.63
N LYS A 161 -20.43 -26.53 -11.56
CA LYS A 161 -19.65 -27.44 -12.43
C LYS A 161 -18.68 -28.30 -11.65
N ALA A 162 -18.01 -27.75 -10.64
CA ALA A 162 -17.14 -28.51 -9.76
C ALA A 162 -17.92 -29.54 -8.92
N SER A 163 -19.09 -29.16 -8.39
CA SER A 163 -19.94 -30.09 -7.63
C SER A 163 -20.64 -31.12 -8.52
N SER A 164 -21.03 -30.76 -9.75
CA SER A 164 -21.60 -31.72 -10.71
C SER A 164 -20.54 -32.71 -11.21
N SER A 165 -19.26 -32.31 -11.34
CA SER A 165 -18.19 -33.26 -11.64
C SER A 165 -17.91 -34.27 -10.52
N VAL A 166 -18.24 -33.93 -9.28
CA VAL A 166 -18.21 -34.89 -8.14
C VAL A 166 -19.31 -35.95 -8.27
N LEU A 167 -20.45 -35.62 -8.86
CA LEU A 167 -21.55 -36.57 -9.09
C LEU A 167 -21.26 -37.57 -10.26
N PHE A 168 -20.26 -37.29 -11.11
CA PHE A 168 -19.81 -38.18 -12.17
C PHE A 168 -18.60 -39.01 -11.82
N LEU A 169 -18.35 -39.25 -10.55
CA LEU A 169 -17.21 -40.05 -10.03
C LEU A 169 -17.16 -41.51 -10.42
N ASP A 170 -18.18 -42.02 -11.16
CA ASP A 170 -18.14 -43.37 -11.75
C ASP A 170 -17.12 -43.52 -12.90
N LYS A 171 -16.49 -42.41 -13.37
CA LYS A 171 -15.40 -42.44 -14.35
C LYS A 171 -14.18 -41.59 -13.84
N PRO A 172 -13.36 -42.15 -13.01
CA PRO A 172 -12.27 -41.40 -12.33
C PRO A 172 -11.24 -40.78 -13.27
N SER A 173 -11.06 -41.28 -14.48
CA SER A 173 -10.07 -40.78 -15.44
C SER A 173 -10.41 -39.39 -15.99
N ILE A 174 -11.67 -39.10 -16.28
CA ILE A 174 -12.10 -37.80 -16.87
C ILE A 174 -12.22 -36.77 -15.73
N ALA A 175 -12.79 -37.17 -14.58
CA ALA A 175 -12.90 -36.31 -13.42
C ALA A 175 -11.50 -35.87 -12.90
N HIS A 176 -10.54 -36.79 -12.89
CA HIS A 176 -9.14 -36.49 -12.49
C HIS A 176 -8.49 -35.54 -13.48
N TYR A 177 -8.73 -35.69 -14.77
CA TYR A 177 -8.18 -34.80 -15.80
C TYR A 177 -8.78 -33.39 -15.74
N ILE A 178 -10.10 -33.27 -15.55
CA ILE A 178 -10.77 -31.98 -15.35
C ILE A 178 -10.34 -31.33 -14.02
N TYR A 179 -10.18 -32.13 -12.98
CA TYR A 179 -9.71 -31.69 -11.66
C TYR A 179 -8.27 -31.16 -11.72
N THR A 180 -7.36 -31.86 -12.40
CA THR A 180 -5.98 -31.43 -12.57
C THR A 180 -5.84 -30.21 -13.48
N ILE A 181 -6.67 -30.07 -14.53
CA ILE A 181 -6.66 -28.90 -15.41
C ILE A 181 -7.25 -27.67 -14.71
N SER A 182 -8.31 -27.83 -13.92
CA SER A 182 -8.98 -26.70 -13.25
C SER A 182 -8.37 -26.34 -11.88
N TRP A 183 -7.71 -27.29 -11.21
CA TRP A 183 -7.18 -27.12 -9.84
C TRP A 183 -5.66 -27.26 -9.78
N GLY A 184 -5.00 -27.62 -10.86
CA GLY A 184 -3.55 -27.71 -10.99
C GLY A 184 -2.83 -26.36 -11.07
N LYS A 185 -3.52 -25.26 -10.88
CA LYS A 185 -2.90 -23.98 -10.55
C LYS A 185 -2.36 -24.08 -9.13
N GLU A 186 -1.09 -23.85 -8.98
CA GLU A 186 -0.24 -23.74 -7.78
C GLU A 186 -1.03 -23.68 -6.47
N ALA A 187 -0.60 -24.44 -5.46
CA ALA A 187 -1.22 -24.45 -4.12
C ALA A 187 -1.50 -23.01 -3.70
N ARG A 188 -2.80 -22.64 -3.71
CA ARG A 188 -3.21 -21.26 -3.43
C ARG A 188 -2.75 -20.90 -2.03
N VAL A 189 -1.87 -19.92 -1.94
CA VAL A 189 -1.42 -19.40 -0.64
C VAL A 189 -2.65 -18.90 0.12
N SER A 190 -2.79 -19.29 1.38
CA SER A 190 -3.92 -18.87 2.21
C SER A 190 -3.98 -17.33 2.29
N ILE A 191 -5.17 -16.76 2.14
CA ILE A 191 -5.41 -15.31 2.28
C ILE A 191 -4.83 -14.78 3.60
N TYR A 192 -4.96 -15.52 4.69
CA TYR A 192 -4.43 -15.12 6.00
C TYR A 192 -2.90 -15.03 6.01
N ARG A 193 -2.20 -15.94 5.31
CA ARG A 193 -0.74 -15.85 5.16
C ARG A 193 -0.33 -14.59 4.41
N ILE A 194 -1.04 -14.25 3.34
CA ILE A 194 -0.79 -13.02 2.57
C ILE A 194 -1.01 -11.78 3.44
N LEU A 195 -2.09 -11.75 4.23
CA LEU A 195 -2.40 -10.64 5.12
C LEU A 195 -1.37 -10.47 6.24
N ILE A 196 -0.93 -11.56 6.86
CA ILE A 196 0.13 -11.52 7.88
C ILE A 196 1.48 -11.11 7.25
N ALA A 197 1.79 -11.60 6.05
CA ALA A 197 3.01 -11.24 5.35
C ALA A 197 3.08 -9.75 5.03
N ILE A 198 1.99 -9.12 4.54
CA ILE A 198 1.98 -7.67 4.31
C ILE A 198 2.06 -6.88 5.62
N THR A 199 1.42 -7.36 6.69
CA THR A 199 1.52 -6.74 8.03
C THR A 199 2.97 -6.68 8.49
N THR A 200 3.69 -7.78 8.46
CA THR A 200 5.07 -7.87 8.93
C THR A 200 6.04 -7.15 8.00
N ALA A 201 5.85 -7.25 6.67
CA ALA A 201 6.64 -6.52 5.70
C ALA A 201 6.47 -4.99 5.81
N THR A 202 5.29 -4.50 6.18
CA THR A 202 5.06 -3.08 6.46
C THR A 202 5.67 -2.69 7.79
N ALA A 203 5.48 -3.52 8.83
CA ALA A 203 5.97 -3.25 10.17
C ALA A 203 7.49 -2.99 10.22
N ILE A 204 8.31 -3.77 9.53
CA ILE A 204 9.76 -3.53 9.51
C ILE A 204 10.11 -2.20 8.84
N GLY A 205 9.39 -1.81 7.78
CA GLY A 205 9.59 -0.52 7.13
C GLY A 205 9.31 0.63 8.08
N ASP A 206 8.12 0.64 8.66
CA ASP A 206 7.68 1.73 9.52
C ASP A 206 8.41 1.75 10.88
N TYR A 207 8.90 0.59 11.35
CA TYR A 207 9.81 0.51 12.48
C TYR A 207 11.06 1.36 12.28
N ILE A 208 11.66 1.29 11.10
CA ILE A 208 12.90 2.02 10.78
C ILE A 208 12.59 3.44 10.32
N PHE A 209 11.64 3.62 9.40
CA PHE A 209 11.37 4.93 8.79
C PHE A 209 10.73 5.93 9.76
N ALA A 210 9.98 5.47 10.77
CA ALA A 210 9.42 6.35 11.80
C ALA A 210 10.51 7.03 12.64
N VAL A 211 11.65 6.37 12.84
CA VAL A 211 12.76 6.88 13.65
C VAL A 211 13.92 7.44 12.81
N LEU A 212 13.98 7.10 11.54
CA LEU A 212 15.03 7.52 10.62
C LEU A 212 15.29 9.04 10.61
N PRO A 213 14.27 9.92 10.56
CA PRO A 213 14.48 11.36 10.60
C PRO A 213 15.15 11.83 11.89
N ILE A 214 14.93 11.14 13.01
CA ILE A 214 15.53 11.46 14.31
C ILE A 214 17.01 11.06 14.31
N ILE A 215 17.31 9.86 13.80
CA ILE A 215 18.68 9.34 13.69
C ILE A 215 19.53 10.25 12.77
N LEU A 216 18.92 10.73 11.69
CA LEU A 216 19.63 11.50 10.66
C LEU A 216 19.63 13.01 10.88
N LYS A 217 18.91 13.51 11.90
CA LYS A 217 18.81 14.96 12.20
C LYS A 217 20.17 15.64 12.37
N SER A 218 21.18 14.91 12.86
CA SER A 218 22.54 15.43 13.05
C SER A 218 23.35 15.51 11.75
N TYR A 219 22.95 14.79 10.70
CA TYR A 219 23.73 14.65 9.47
C TYR A 219 23.07 15.32 8.25
N MET A 220 21.78 15.60 8.30
CA MET A 220 21.03 16.03 7.13
C MET A 220 20.03 17.13 7.41
N THR A 221 19.83 18.01 6.41
CA THR A 221 18.76 18.99 6.39
C THR A 221 17.44 18.36 5.93
N ILE A 222 16.32 18.97 6.28
CA ILE A 222 15.00 18.52 5.84
C ILE A 222 14.88 18.52 4.30
N TYR A 223 15.52 19.47 3.62
CA TYR A 223 15.53 19.56 2.16
C TYR A 223 16.27 18.40 1.51
N SER A 224 17.42 17.99 2.06
CA SER A 224 18.16 16.82 1.56
C SER A 224 17.38 15.53 1.76
N LEU A 225 16.59 15.41 2.84
CA LEU A 225 15.66 14.30 3.03
C LEU A 225 14.55 14.30 1.96
N TRP A 226 13.93 15.45 1.67
CA TRP A 226 12.90 15.52 0.63
C TRP A 226 13.44 15.14 -0.75
N ILE A 227 14.64 15.59 -1.10
CA ILE A 227 15.32 15.20 -2.35
C ILE A 227 15.55 13.68 -2.36
N ALA A 228 16.08 13.11 -1.28
CA ALA A 228 16.37 11.68 -1.18
C ALA A 228 15.08 10.84 -1.35
N TYR A 229 14.01 11.17 -0.63
CA TYR A 229 12.71 10.49 -0.77
C TYR A 229 12.08 10.72 -2.14
N GLY A 230 12.23 11.91 -2.71
CA GLY A 230 11.71 12.24 -4.03
C GLY A 230 12.37 11.41 -5.13
N ILE A 231 13.71 11.42 -5.17
CA ILE A 231 14.49 10.61 -6.12
C ILE A 231 14.20 9.12 -5.93
N ALA A 232 14.16 8.65 -4.68
CA ALA A 232 13.87 7.25 -4.35
C ALA A 232 12.49 6.81 -4.91
N SER A 233 11.47 7.66 -4.75
CA SER A 233 10.12 7.36 -5.25
C SER A 233 10.07 7.31 -6.77
N ILE A 234 10.73 8.25 -7.46
CA ILE A 234 10.82 8.27 -8.93
C ILE A 234 11.58 7.04 -9.43
N PHE A 235 12.74 6.76 -8.84
CA PHE A 235 13.59 5.65 -9.24
C PHE A 235 12.89 4.30 -9.07
N SER A 236 12.28 4.05 -7.91
CA SER A 236 11.55 2.80 -7.65
C SER A 236 10.41 2.60 -8.63
N ALA A 237 9.68 3.66 -9.00
CA ALA A 237 8.61 3.61 -9.96
C ALA A 237 9.09 3.22 -11.36
N PHE A 238 10.13 3.87 -11.86
CA PHE A 238 10.68 3.56 -13.18
C PHE A 238 11.20 2.13 -13.28
N ILE A 239 11.94 1.66 -12.26
CA ILE A 239 12.46 0.29 -12.25
C ILE A 239 11.32 -0.71 -12.18
N THR A 240 10.27 -0.46 -11.37
CA THR A 240 9.13 -1.38 -11.28
C THR A 240 8.37 -1.47 -12.60
N ILE A 241 8.22 -0.37 -13.33
CA ILE A 241 7.63 -0.39 -14.69
C ILE A 241 8.51 -1.19 -15.66
N ALA A 242 9.83 -0.97 -15.61
CA ALA A 242 10.76 -1.59 -16.54
C ALA A 242 10.91 -3.09 -16.32
N LEU A 243 11.00 -3.55 -15.07
CA LEU A 243 11.19 -4.96 -14.73
C LEU A 243 9.88 -5.76 -14.70
N GLY A 244 8.76 -5.10 -14.35
CA GLY A 244 7.49 -5.78 -14.11
C GLY A 244 7.54 -6.69 -12.87
N ILE A 245 6.53 -7.52 -12.72
CA ILE A 245 6.47 -8.57 -11.69
C ILE A 245 6.40 -9.91 -12.39
N PRO A 246 7.26 -10.87 -12.01
CA PRO A 246 7.22 -12.20 -12.61
C PRO A 246 5.85 -12.85 -12.37
N SER A 247 5.31 -13.46 -13.41
CA SER A 247 4.03 -14.19 -13.35
C SER A 247 4.20 -15.59 -12.73
N ILE A 248 5.41 -16.13 -12.76
CA ILE A 248 5.76 -17.48 -12.30
C ILE A 248 6.37 -17.38 -10.89
N ASN A 249 5.96 -18.28 -9.99
CA ASN A 249 6.50 -18.40 -8.63
C ASN A 249 6.47 -17.10 -7.81
N ARG A 250 5.32 -16.40 -7.83
CA ARG A 250 5.12 -15.13 -7.10
C ARG A 250 5.44 -15.24 -5.62
N ASN A 251 5.14 -16.39 -5.00
CA ASN A 251 5.47 -16.62 -3.60
C ASN A 251 6.98 -16.58 -3.34
N ILE A 252 7.75 -17.30 -4.15
CA ILE A 252 9.22 -17.30 -4.06
C ILE A 252 9.78 -15.90 -4.31
N PHE A 253 9.22 -15.17 -5.28
CA PHE A 253 9.61 -13.79 -5.54
C PHE A 253 9.34 -12.88 -4.33
N ALA A 254 8.16 -12.98 -3.70
CA ALA A 254 7.83 -12.21 -2.49
C ALA A 254 8.78 -12.53 -1.34
N ILE A 255 9.11 -13.83 -1.13
CA ILE A 255 10.07 -14.28 -0.12
C ILE A 255 11.46 -13.68 -0.38
N ALA A 256 11.96 -13.78 -1.61
CA ALA A 256 13.27 -13.24 -1.97
C ALA A 256 13.36 -11.72 -1.75
N MET A 257 12.31 -10.97 -2.14
CA MET A 257 12.22 -9.52 -1.91
C MET A 257 12.13 -9.18 -0.43
N ALA A 258 11.41 -9.96 0.39
CA ALA A 258 11.32 -9.76 1.83
C ALA A 258 12.68 -9.99 2.52
N ILE A 259 13.42 -11.03 2.15
CA ILE A 259 14.77 -11.29 2.65
C ILE A 259 15.69 -10.13 2.26
N ALA A 260 15.74 -9.77 0.98
CA ALA A 260 16.59 -8.70 0.48
C ALA A 260 16.30 -7.37 1.18
N ARG A 261 15.00 -7.04 1.38
CA ARG A 261 14.61 -5.82 2.09
C ARG A 261 15.02 -5.84 3.57
N THR A 262 14.82 -6.96 4.25
CA THR A 262 15.19 -7.10 5.66
C THR A 262 16.70 -6.92 5.83
N CYS A 263 17.51 -7.58 5.01
CA CYS A 263 18.96 -7.42 5.01
C CYS A 263 19.35 -5.97 4.71
N LEU A 264 18.76 -5.35 3.69
CA LEU A 264 19.03 -3.95 3.34
C LEU A 264 18.70 -3.01 4.50
N LEU A 265 17.51 -3.16 5.13
CA LEU A 265 17.05 -2.27 6.19
C LEU A 265 17.94 -2.35 7.43
N VAL A 266 18.40 -3.54 7.79
CA VAL A 266 19.23 -3.74 8.99
C VAL A 266 20.70 -3.38 8.73
N PHE A 267 21.30 -4.01 7.73
CA PHE A 267 22.73 -3.79 7.45
C PHE A 267 22.98 -2.46 6.74
N GLY A 268 22.08 -2.02 5.86
CA GLY A 268 22.21 -0.74 5.17
C GLY A 268 22.25 0.45 6.10
N LEU A 269 21.54 0.40 7.22
CA LEU A 269 21.52 1.48 8.21
C LEU A 269 22.92 1.79 8.76
N THR A 270 23.78 0.80 8.89
CA THR A 270 25.16 0.95 9.39
C THR A 270 26.09 1.65 8.40
N PHE A 271 25.72 1.71 7.12
CA PHE A 271 26.53 2.34 6.06
C PHE A 271 26.10 3.77 5.73
N ILE A 272 25.01 4.27 6.33
CA ILE A 272 24.54 5.63 6.06
C ILE A 272 25.46 6.62 6.77
N ARG A 273 26.30 7.31 5.98
CA ARG A 273 27.19 8.38 6.47
C ARG A 273 26.96 9.71 5.75
N GLU A 274 26.40 9.67 4.54
CA GLU A 274 26.23 10.82 3.66
C GLU A 274 24.84 10.82 3.02
N SER A 275 24.45 11.96 2.47
CA SER A 275 23.14 12.12 1.80
C SER A 275 22.96 11.18 0.61
N LEU A 276 24.04 10.86 -0.12
CA LEU A 276 23.98 9.96 -1.27
C LEU A 276 23.69 8.51 -0.82
N THR A 277 24.42 8.02 0.19
CA THR A 277 24.21 6.66 0.74
C THR A 277 22.81 6.51 1.34
N LEU A 278 22.27 7.55 1.96
CA LEU A 278 20.87 7.58 2.38
C LEU A 278 19.90 7.52 1.21
N ALA A 279 20.11 8.33 0.17
CA ALA A 279 19.24 8.32 -0.99
C ALA A 279 19.19 6.93 -1.65
N ILE A 280 20.33 6.26 -1.79
CA ILE A 280 20.42 4.90 -2.30
C ILE A 280 19.69 3.91 -1.38
N TYR A 281 19.90 4.01 -0.08
CA TYR A 281 19.23 3.16 0.92
C TYR A 281 17.70 3.28 0.86
N ILE A 282 17.18 4.50 0.82
CA ILE A 282 15.73 4.75 0.70
C ILE A 282 15.21 4.26 -0.65
N ALA A 283 15.94 4.52 -1.75
CA ALA A 283 15.56 4.10 -3.09
C ALA A 283 15.43 2.57 -3.21
N LEU A 284 16.44 1.84 -2.75
CA LEU A 284 16.44 0.38 -2.78
C LEU A 284 15.37 -0.20 -1.85
N SER A 285 15.21 0.34 -0.63
CA SER A 285 14.16 -0.10 0.29
C SER A 285 12.76 0.14 -0.26
N SER A 286 12.52 1.30 -0.89
CA SER A 286 11.24 1.64 -1.51
C SER A 286 10.94 0.74 -2.70
N LEU A 287 11.95 0.43 -3.52
CA LEU A 287 11.84 -0.48 -4.65
C LEU A 287 11.45 -1.89 -4.19
N LEU A 288 12.18 -2.44 -3.23
CA LEU A 288 11.89 -3.77 -2.68
C LEU A 288 10.51 -3.85 -2.04
N TYR A 289 10.11 -2.79 -1.30
CA TYR A 289 8.76 -2.72 -0.73
C TYR A 289 7.69 -2.68 -1.81
N MET A 290 7.90 -1.92 -2.86
CA MET A 290 6.95 -1.83 -3.97
C MET A 290 6.75 -3.19 -4.65
N PHE A 291 7.81 -3.97 -4.85
CA PHE A 291 7.71 -5.32 -5.37
C PHE A 291 6.93 -6.25 -4.43
N ILE A 292 7.22 -6.21 -3.12
CA ILE A 292 6.50 -7.02 -2.13
C ILE A 292 5.02 -6.64 -2.12
N ASP A 293 4.70 -5.35 -2.00
CA ASP A 293 3.34 -4.86 -1.85
C ASP A 293 2.49 -5.16 -3.09
N ILE A 294 3.00 -4.96 -4.31
CA ILE A 294 2.26 -5.28 -5.53
C ILE A 294 2.08 -6.79 -5.69
N THR A 295 3.13 -7.58 -5.39
CA THR A 295 3.05 -9.05 -5.49
C THR A 295 2.01 -9.61 -4.53
N LEU A 296 2.06 -9.22 -3.25
CA LEU A 296 1.11 -9.68 -2.24
C LEU A 296 -0.31 -9.17 -2.50
N TYR A 297 -0.46 -7.93 -3.00
CA TYR A 297 -1.76 -7.40 -3.39
C TYR A 297 -2.39 -8.19 -4.54
N ASN A 298 -1.61 -8.51 -5.59
CA ASN A 298 -2.10 -9.31 -6.70
C ASN A 298 -2.48 -10.72 -6.24
N MET A 299 -1.65 -11.37 -5.42
CA MET A 299 -1.98 -12.67 -4.82
C MET A 299 -3.25 -12.61 -3.97
N PHE A 300 -3.43 -11.53 -3.19
CA PHE A 300 -4.64 -11.31 -2.40
C PHE A 300 -5.88 -11.17 -3.28
N VAL A 301 -5.82 -10.30 -4.30
CA VAL A 301 -6.95 -10.06 -5.21
C VAL A 301 -7.35 -11.33 -5.96
N GLU A 302 -6.38 -12.11 -6.45
CA GLU A 302 -6.63 -13.39 -7.12
C GLU A 302 -7.28 -14.42 -6.19
N ASN A 303 -6.81 -14.52 -4.94
CA ASN A 303 -7.36 -15.47 -3.96
C ASN A 303 -8.71 -15.03 -3.39
N SER A 304 -8.97 -13.72 -3.28
CA SER A 304 -10.23 -13.15 -2.78
C SER A 304 -11.26 -12.87 -3.89
N ALA A 305 -10.94 -13.21 -5.15
CA ALA A 305 -11.75 -12.86 -6.32
C ALA A 305 -12.10 -11.36 -6.39
N GLY A 306 -11.23 -10.50 -5.85
CA GLY A 306 -11.41 -9.05 -5.81
C GLY A 306 -12.36 -8.54 -4.72
N PHE A 307 -12.86 -9.41 -3.82
CA PHE A 307 -13.69 -8.99 -2.71
C PHE A 307 -12.86 -8.54 -1.52
N SER A 308 -13.46 -7.68 -0.69
CA SER A 308 -12.87 -7.24 0.60
C SER A 308 -11.46 -6.66 0.47
N THR A 309 -11.18 -5.92 -0.61
CA THR A 309 -9.87 -5.27 -0.81
C THR A 309 -9.47 -4.38 0.35
N ALA A 310 -10.45 -3.84 1.09
CA ALA A 310 -10.23 -3.10 2.32
C ALA A 310 -9.42 -3.90 3.34
N ASN A 311 -9.60 -5.22 3.44
CA ASN A 311 -8.87 -6.04 4.41
C ASN A 311 -7.36 -6.01 4.14
N TYR A 312 -6.92 -6.02 2.88
CA TYR A 312 -5.51 -5.91 2.56
C TYR A 312 -4.91 -4.61 3.10
N PHE A 313 -5.58 -3.49 2.88
CA PHE A 313 -5.12 -2.19 3.37
C PHE A 313 -5.18 -2.09 4.89
N ILE A 314 -6.22 -2.66 5.53
CA ILE A 314 -6.35 -2.71 6.99
C ILE A 314 -5.16 -3.45 7.61
N PHE A 315 -4.82 -4.62 7.10
CA PHE A 315 -3.71 -5.42 7.62
C PHE A 315 -2.35 -4.75 7.37
N ARG A 316 -2.19 -4.05 6.25
CA ARG A 316 -1.02 -3.21 5.99
C ARG A 316 -0.88 -2.11 7.05
N GLU A 317 -1.96 -1.41 7.38
CA GLU A 317 -1.95 -0.36 8.40
C GLU A 317 -1.77 -0.89 9.83
N ILE A 318 -2.26 -2.09 10.13
CA ILE A 318 -1.92 -2.77 11.40
C ILE A 318 -0.39 -2.95 11.51
N GLY A 319 0.26 -3.35 10.43
CA GLY A 319 1.72 -3.42 10.36
C GLY A 319 2.39 -2.07 10.63
N SER A 320 1.86 -0.99 10.05
CA SER A 320 2.35 0.38 10.28
C SER A 320 2.24 0.80 11.75
N ILE A 321 1.10 0.51 12.42
CA ILE A 321 0.92 0.78 13.85
C ILE A 321 1.99 0.04 14.67
N ILE A 322 2.10 -1.26 14.45
CA ILE A 322 3.04 -2.11 15.19
C ILE A 322 4.47 -1.61 14.99
N GLY A 323 4.88 -1.39 13.73
CA GLY A 323 6.22 -0.95 13.40
C GLY A 323 6.56 0.42 14.01
N SER A 324 5.71 1.42 13.80
CA SER A 324 5.98 2.78 14.27
C SER A 324 5.97 2.91 15.80
N LEU A 325 5.08 2.18 16.51
CA LEU A 325 5.03 2.18 17.97
C LEU A 325 6.26 1.49 18.54
N ILE A 326 6.61 0.30 18.05
CA ILE A 326 7.80 -0.43 18.52
C ILE A 326 9.07 0.38 18.20
N GLY A 327 9.19 0.94 16.98
CA GLY A 327 10.32 1.78 16.60
C GLY A 327 10.47 3.00 17.50
N GLY A 328 9.36 3.69 17.80
CA GLY A 328 9.35 4.84 18.72
C GLY A 328 9.69 4.48 20.17
N LEU A 329 9.36 3.27 20.63
CA LEU A 329 9.70 2.77 21.97
C LEU A 329 11.18 2.33 22.06
N VAL A 330 11.66 1.59 21.08
CA VAL A 330 13.00 0.98 21.09
C VAL A 330 14.09 2.01 20.76
N LEU A 331 13.75 3.14 20.15
CA LEU A 331 14.72 4.22 19.86
C LEU A 331 15.48 4.72 21.10
N GLY A 332 14.91 4.58 22.30
CA GLY A 332 15.57 4.95 23.55
C GLY A 332 16.62 3.96 24.07
N PHE A 333 16.74 2.79 23.43
CA PHE A 333 17.70 1.75 23.77
C PHE A 333 18.93 1.82 22.86
N ASP A 334 19.95 1.01 23.20
CA ASP A 334 21.16 0.91 22.39
C ASP A 334 20.89 0.39 20.97
N THR A 335 21.84 0.64 20.07
CA THR A 335 21.73 0.28 18.65
C THR A 335 21.55 -1.24 18.43
N TYR A 336 22.18 -2.08 19.26
CA TYR A 336 22.07 -3.55 19.09
C TYR A 336 20.66 -4.10 19.30
N PRO A 337 19.93 -3.79 20.38
CA PRO A 337 18.54 -4.20 20.54
C PRO A 337 17.64 -3.70 19.40
N PHE A 338 17.89 -2.45 18.95
CA PHE A 338 17.15 -1.88 17.82
C PHE A 338 17.30 -2.72 16.55
N LEU A 339 18.51 -3.09 16.16
CA LEU A 339 18.77 -3.89 14.97
C LEU A 339 18.24 -5.33 15.12
N LEU A 340 18.33 -5.92 16.31
CA LEU A 340 17.83 -7.27 16.57
C LEU A 340 16.32 -7.35 16.43
N VAL A 341 15.57 -6.39 16.98
CA VAL A 341 14.11 -6.32 16.81
C VAL A 341 13.75 -6.14 15.36
N ALA A 342 14.47 -5.32 14.59
CA ALA A 342 14.27 -5.16 13.15
C ALA A 342 14.43 -6.48 12.39
N LEU A 343 15.46 -7.29 12.74
CA LEU A 343 15.67 -8.62 12.14
C LEU A 343 14.50 -9.56 12.44
N VAL A 344 14.04 -9.61 13.69
CA VAL A 344 12.92 -10.48 14.10
C VAL A 344 11.65 -10.12 13.33
N ILE A 345 11.31 -8.84 13.24
CA ILE A 345 10.13 -8.38 12.50
C ILE A 345 10.28 -8.69 11.00
N GLY A 346 11.44 -8.44 10.42
CA GLY A 346 11.66 -8.65 8.99
C GLY A 346 11.61 -10.12 8.58
N PHE A 347 12.26 -11.01 9.34
CA PHE A 347 12.24 -12.44 9.03
C PHE A 347 10.90 -13.10 9.33
N SER A 348 10.05 -12.52 10.20
CA SER A 348 8.69 -13.03 10.39
C SER A 348 7.87 -13.01 9.10
N ALA A 349 8.07 -12.01 8.22
CA ALA A 349 7.43 -11.97 6.91
C ALA A 349 7.83 -13.16 6.03
N VAL A 350 9.11 -13.54 6.09
CA VAL A 350 9.65 -14.69 5.34
C VAL A 350 9.06 -15.99 5.85
N VAL A 351 9.05 -16.20 7.17
CA VAL A 351 8.53 -17.43 7.79
C VAL A 351 7.06 -17.67 7.47
N VAL A 352 6.26 -16.60 7.41
CA VAL A 352 4.82 -16.69 7.09
C VAL A 352 4.58 -17.08 5.62
N LEU A 353 5.47 -16.69 4.72
CA LEU A 353 5.35 -17.00 3.29
C LEU A 353 5.88 -18.39 2.91
N ILE A 354 6.79 -18.97 3.71
CA ILE A 354 7.23 -20.37 3.59
C ILE A 354 6.13 -21.30 4.06
#